data_abee9b7895243aa90b08dd58fde5b866
#
_entry.id   abee9b7895243aa90b08dd58fde5b866
#
_cell.length_a   1.000
_cell.length_b   1.000
_cell.length_c   1.000
_cell.angle_alpha   90.00
_cell.angle_beta   90.00
_cell.angle_gamma   90.00
#
_symmetry.space_group_name_H-M   'P 1'
#
loop_
_entity.id
_entity.type
_entity.pdbx_description
1 polymer ?
#
loop_
_entity_poly.entity_id
_entity_poly.type
_entity_poly.pdbx_seq_one_letter_code
_entity_poly.pdbx_strand_id
1 'polypeptide(L)'
;MKRTTLLTVVCFLLLPAAWAGGVLTNANQSAQYIRMLSRNASTDIDAVYFNPAGLIKMEDGWHFAFYSQTIFQNKTVDSQFPLLNDGLYEGEVTIPVFPTAFAVYKKNDWAFSFGLGPNSGGGTADFDRGLASFEIPISKVVPALAGLKQLDPALDVQGYNADLSFEGSSVFWGIQLGATYKVNEVLSVYGGLRYLPSTNDYSGTIRNIQVNVGGNMTPAAAFLTQTSGMLSVKSDQLAGAAQGLQPLIDNGAGSFTLDQLEQNGYIDATQRTQIEGGLMSLGYSQEQIDVLNVNQAQTGFSQTSAVLAGTATSLGEKAGDLEDKEVDTKQKGTGFTPMIGVNISPIENLNIAVRYEMKTTLKLTNETEVDDLGLFPDGAESRSDIPAVLALGVGYKAKDWLEAQLSYSRYFDDQVGWGHNVRDLAIWKDVDPTKIRNREIDHNYWELALGLQFNLSDKFAVSVGGMRSNAGIAPSWQSDFGFSNPSHTGAFGISWKLADRLTLDAGFSNTFYEDQEVTFTDPDLPDYNDIYKKTTTNVAVGLSYSIF
;
A
#
# COMPACT_ATOMS: atom_id res chain seq x y z
N MET A 1 -13.98 31.77 13.50
CA MET A 1 -14.18 30.35 13.76
C MET A 1 -14.07 29.56 12.45
N LYS A 2 -12.86 29.39 11.91
CA LYS A 2 -12.49 28.50 10.77
C LYS A 2 -10.97 28.26 10.77
N ARG A 3 -10.34 28.05 11.94
CA ARG A 3 -8.86 28.01 12.06
C ARG A 3 -8.26 26.69 12.57
N THR A 4 -9.08 25.64 12.76
CA THR A 4 -8.59 24.36 13.31
C THR A 4 -8.59 23.21 12.31
N THR A 5 -8.90 23.46 11.03
CA THR A 5 -9.14 22.39 10.04
C THR A 5 -7.92 22.05 9.18
N LEU A 6 -6.84 22.83 9.20
CA LEU A 6 -5.72 22.61 8.28
C LEU A 6 -4.65 21.66 8.81
N LEU A 7 -4.45 21.58 10.13
CA LEU A 7 -3.47 20.65 10.74
C LEU A 7 -3.94 19.18 10.67
N THR A 8 -5.24 18.96 10.66
CA THR A 8 -5.84 17.61 10.64
C THR A 8 -5.77 16.97 9.24
N VAL A 9 -5.63 17.74 8.18
CA VAL A 9 -5.69 17.26 6.78
C VAL A 9 -4.40 16.58 6.34
N VAL A 10 -3.23 17.02 6.79
CA VAL A 10 -1.94 16.39 6.43
C VAL A 10 -1.81 15.00 7.04
N CYS A 11 -2.32 14.77 8.25
CA CYS A 11 -2.37 13.44 8.86
C CYS A 11 -3.43 12.51 8.24
N PHE A 12 -4.52 13.04 7.65
CA PHE A 12 -5.62 12.22 7.13
C PHE A 12 -5.32 11.54 5.79
N LEU A 13 -4.40 12.06 4.98
CA LEU A 13 -4.10 11.51 3.65
C LEU A 13 -3.00 10.42 3.66
N LEU A 14 -2.24 10.31 4.74
CA LEU A 14 -1.21 9.25 4.89
C LEU A 14 -1.78 7.91 5.41
N LEU A 15 -3.06 7.83 5.75
CA LEU A 15 -3.65 6.79 6.55
C LEU A 15 -4.25 5.58 5.81
N PRO A 16 -4.60 5.62 4.53
CA PRO A 16 -4.94 4.39 3.79
C PRO A 16 -3.72 3.58 3.37
N ALA A 17 -2.55 4.19 3.33
CA ALA A 17 -1.38 3.64 2.67
C ALA A 17 -0.77 2.40 3.35
N ALA A 18 -0.79 2.29 4.66
CA ALA A 18 -0.14 1.19 5.38
C ALA A 18 -0.91 -0.16 5.35
N TRP A 19 -2.02 -0.29 4.58
CA TRP A 19 -3.04 -1.32 4.83
C TRP A 19 -3.48 -2.13 3.64
N ALA A 20 -2.96 -1.90 2.48
CA ALA A 20 -3.52 -2.40 1.25
C ALA A 20 -2.77 -3.57 0.64
N GLY A 21 -2.49 -4.58 1.35
CA GLY A 21 -2.05 -5.84 0.78
C GLY A 21 -3.13 -6.90 1.00
N GLY A 22 -3.95 -7.18 0.00
CA GLY A 22 -4.75 -8.39 0.05
C GLY A 22 -3.82 -9.60 0.03
N VAL A 23 -3.55 -10.20 1.17
CA VAL A 23 -2.79 -11.44 1.25
C VAL A 23 -3.67 -12.55 0.71
N LEU A 24 -3.60 -12.77 -0.59
CA LEU A 24 -4.18 -13.94 -1.23
C LEU A 24 -3.15 -15.06 -1.21
N THR A 25 -3.64 -16.28 -1.08
CA THR A 25 -2.80 -17.48 -1.14
C THR A 25 -2.19 -17.59 -2.54
N ASN A 26 -0.90 -17.86 -2.63
CA ASN A 26 -0.21 -18.13 -3.88
C ASN A 26 -0.65 -19.50 -4.43
N ALA A 27 -1.39 -19.51 -5.52
CA ALA A 27 -1.77 -20.75 -6.20
C ALA A 27 -0.63 -21.32 -7.08
N ASN A 28 0.38 -20.53 -7.40
CA ASN A 28 1.51 -20.90 -8.25
C ASN A 28 2.55 -21.79 -7.52
N GLN A 29 2.16 -22.97 -7.06
CA GLN A 29 3.00 -23.85 -6.23
C GLN A 29 3.74 -24.95 -7.02
N SER A 30 3.57 -25.05 -8.34
CA SER A 30 4.24 -26.04 -9.17
C SER A 30 4.43 -25.57 -10.60
N ALA A 31 5.40 -26.14 -11.33
CA ALA A 31 5.55 -25.93 -12.77
C ALA A 31 4.36 -26.51 -13.56
N GLN A 32 3.72 -27.58 -13.05
CA GLN A 32 2.50 -28.15 -13.63
C GLN A 32 1.35 -27.13 -13.56
N TYR A 33 1.23 -26.38 -12.46
CA TYR A 33 0.25 -25.29 -12.39
C TYR A 33 0.56 -24.19 -13.41
N ILE A 34 1.80 -23.75 -13.47
CA ILE A 34 2.19 -22.64 -14.38
C ILE A 34 1.97 -23.01 -15.85
N ARG A 35 2.10 -24.30 -16.23
CA ARG A 35 1.86 -24.71 -17.61
C ARG A 35 0.39 -24.97 -17.95
N MET A 36 -0.53 -25.06 -16.96
CA MET A 36 -1.90 -25.55 -17.15
C MET A 36 -2.98 -24.76 -16.42
N LEU A 37 -2.65 -24.04 -15.33
CA LEU A 37 -3.48 -23.22 -14.44
C LEU A 37 -4.63 -23.93 -13.71
N SER A 38 -5.00 -25.15 -14.07
CA SER A 38 -6.07 -25.93 -13.47
C SER A 38 -5.52 -27.21 -12.88
N ARG A 39 -5.41 -27.28 -11.53
CA ARG A 39 -4.82 -28.41 -10.82
C ARG A 39 -5.62 -28.90 -9.60
N ASN A 40 -6.80 -28.32 -9.32
CA ASN A 40 -7.60 -28.73 -8.16
C ASN A 40 -8.08 -30.18 -8.18
N ALA A 41 -7.98 -30.87 -9.33
CA ALA A 41 -8.22 -32.30 -9.46
C ALA A 41 -6.94 -33.13 -9.72
N SER A 42 -5.76 -32.54 -9.48
CA SER A 42 -4.47 -33.23 -9.68
C SER A 42 -4.39 -34.53 -8.90
N THR A 43 -3.76 -35.53 -9.51
CA THR A 43 -3.35 -36.79 -8.88
C THR A 43 -1.85 -37.03 -8.98
N ASP A 44 -1.11 -36.03 -9.49
CA ASP A 44 0.35 -35.98 -9.51
C ASP A 44 0.92 -35.51 -8.17
N ILE A 45 2.24 -35.37 -8.06
CA ILE A 45 2.88 -34.98 -6.81
C ILE A 45 2.48 -33.57 -6.34
N ASP A 46 2.14 -32.64 -7.24
CA ASP A 46 1.66 -31.31 -6.87
C ASP A 46 0.28 -31.32 -6.22
N ALA A 47 -0.41 -32.48 -6.24
CA ALA A 47 -1.62 -32.71 -5.46
C ALA A 47 -1.38 -32.49 -3.95
N VAL A 48 -0.15 -32.56 -3.45
CA VAL A 48 0.19 -32.16 -2.07
C VAL A 48 -0.42 -30.79 -1.74
N TYR A 49 -0.36 -29.85 -2.66
CA TYR A 49 -0.96 -28.53 -2.49
C TYR A 49 -2.40 -28.46 -3.01
N PHE A 50 -2.69 -28.99 -4.22
CA PHE A 50 -3.95 -28.74 -4.93
C PHE A 50 -5.08 -29.70 -4.57
N ASN A 51 -4.77 -30.99 -4.43
CA ASN A 51 -5.74 -32.07 -4.17
C ASN A 51 -5.10 -33.18 -3.32
N PRO A 52 -4.78 -32.91 -2.05
CA PRO A 52 -4.03 -33.92 -1.27
C PRO A 52 -4.73 -35.28 -1.15
N ALA A 53 -6.07 -35.32 -1.21
CA ALA A 53 -6.81 -36.59 -1.22
C ALA A 53 -6.57 -37.42 -2.50
N GLY A 54 -6.15 -36.77 -3.61
CA GLY A 54 -5.80 -37.40 -4.88
C GLY A 54 -4.47 -38.15 -4.85
N LEU A 55 -3.60 -37.90 -3.87
CA LEU A 55 -2.29 -38.56 -3.73
C LEU A 55 -2.39 -40.08 -3.61
N ILE A 56 -3.53 -40.61 -3.21
CA ILE A 56 -3.78 -42.06 -3.15
C ILE A 56 -3.67 -42.75 -4.52
N LYS A 57 -3.78 -42.00 -5.62
CA LYS A 57 -3.67 -42.49 -7.00
C LYS A 57 -2.22 -42.67 -7.46
N MET A 58 -1.25 -42.16 -6.71
CA MET A 58 0.17 -42.35 -7.00
C MET A 58 0.56 -43.81 -6.75
N GLU A 59 1.63 -44.26 -7.36
CA GLU A 59 2.21 -45.60 -7.11
C GLU A 59 2.77 -45.71 -5.69
N ASP A 60 2.88 -46.95 -5.16
CA ASP A 60 3.51 -47.16 -3.86
C ASP A 60 4.99 -46.80 -3.91
N GLY A 61 5.48 -46.08 -2.90
CA GLY A 61 6.86 -45.65 -2.81
C GLY A 61 7.05 -44.24 -2.33
N TRP A 62 8.24 -43.68 -2.56
CA TRP A 62 8.61 -42.34 -2.26
C TRP A 62 8.57 -41.51 -3.55
N HIS A 63 7.98 -40.30 -3.45
CA HIS A 63 7.93 -39.35 -4.53
C HIS A 63 8.42 -38.00 -4.02
N PHE A 64 9.22 -37.32 -4.81
CA PHE A 64 9.79 -36.00 -4.51
C PHE A 64 9.60 -35.08 -5.70
N ALA A 65 9.38 -33.81 -5.44
CA ALA A 65 9.42 -32.78 -6.45
C ALA A 65 10.06 -31.49 -5.90
N PHE A 66 10.77 -30.83 -6.78
CA PHE A 66 11.31 -29.49 -6.54
C PHE A 66 10.99 -28.62 -7.74
N TYR A 67 10.42 -27.44 -7.47
CA TYR A 67 10.06 -26.45 -8.46
C TYR A 67 10.71 -25.12 -8.14
N SER A 68 11.05 -24.36 -9.17
CA SER A 68 11.44 -22.98 -9.05
C SER A 68 10.76 -22.14 -10.11
N GLN A 69 10.38 -20.94 -9.75
CA GLN A 69 9.79 -19.97 -10.66
C GLN A 69 10.59 -18.69 -10.63
N THR A 70 10.64 -18.00 -11.76
CA THR A 70 11.02 -16.59 -11.84
C THR A 70 9.77 -15.80 -12.16
N ILE A 71 9.51 -14.75 -11.38
CA ILE A 71 8.29 -13.95 -11.47
C ILE A 71 8.68 -12.50 -11.70
N PHE A 72 8.06 -11.89 -12.69
CA PHE A 72 8.17 -10.46 -12.99
C PHE A 72 6.78 -9.85 -12.88
N GLN A 73 6.66 -8.80 -12.07
CA GLN A 73 5.41 -8.08 -11.94
C GLN A 73 5.68 -6.58 -12.02
N ASN A 74 4.93 -5.89 -12.89
CA ASN A 74 4.92 -4.44 -12.95
C ASN A 74 3.62 -3.94 -12.36
N LYS A 75 3.73 -2.91 -11.53
CA LYS A 75 2.64 -2.18 -10.93
C LYS A 75 2.75 -0.72 -11.36
N THR A 76 1.64 -0.11 -11.70
CA THR A 76 1.60 1.30 -12.06
C THR A 76 0.43 1.95 -11.34
N VAL A 77 0.69 3.09 -10.73
CA VAL A 77 -0.31 4.00 -10.17
C VAL A 77 -0.22 5.30 -10.95
N ASP A 78 -1.32 5.63 -11.63
CA ASP A 78 -1.45 6.87 -12.40
C ASP A 78 -2.45 7.76 -11.65
N SER A 79 -1.91 8.69 -10.84
CA SER A 79 -2.69 9.60 -9.99
C SER A 79 -2.95 10.90 -10.72
N GLN A 80 -4.22 11.27 -10.84
CA GLN A 80 -4.67 12.52 -11.45
C GLN A 80 -4.81 13.67 -10.42
N PHE A 81 -4.18 13.54 -9.26
CA PHE A 81 -4.19 14.62 -8.27
C PHE A 81 -3.54 15.88 -8.84
N PRO A 82 -4.23 17.05 -8.82
CA PRO A 82 -3.87 18.20 -9.66
C PRO A 82 -2.58 18.92 -9.25
N LEU A 83 -2.02 18.64 -8.09
CA LEU A 83 -0.82 19.30 -7.58
C LEU A 83 0.45 18.47 -7.73
N LEU A 84 0.37 17.24 -8.21
CA LEU A 84 1.56 16.41 -8.45
C LEU A 84 2.38 16.94 -9.63
N ASN A 85 3.70 16.85 -9.54
CA ASN A 85 4.60 17.18 -10.64
C ASN A 85 4.47 16.21 -11.82
N ASP A 86 4.31 14.92 -11.49
CA ASP A 86 4.12 13.81 -12.42
C ASP A 86 3.36 12.72 -11.66
N GLY A 87 2.13 12.47 -12.02
CA GLY A 87 1.25 11.54 -11.32
C GLY A 87 1.55 10.05 -11.55
N LEU A 88 2.62 9.70 -12.28
CA LEU A 88 2.93 8.32 -12.63
C LEU A 88 3.96 7.72 -11.66
N TYR A 89 3.57 6.61 -10.99
CA TYR A 89 4.40 5.84 -10.08
C TYR A 89 4.49 4.41 -10.56
N GLU A 90 5.70 3.97 -10.86
CA GLU A 90 5.98 2.62 -11.35
C GLU A 90 6.72 1.82 -10.30
N GLY A 91 6.21 0.61 -10.02
CA GLY A 91 6.80 -0.33 -9.10
C GLY A 91 7.09 -1.66 -9.79
N GLU A 92 8.28 -2.18 -9.58
CA GLU A 92 8.71 -3.46 -10.10
C GLU A 92 8.84 -4.50 -9.00
N VAL A 93 8.42 -5.73 -9.30
CA VAL A 93 8.67 -6.89 -8.45
C VAL A 93 9.38 -7.93 -9.29
N THR A 94 10.60 -8.24 -8.93
CA THR A 94 11.36 -9.34 -9.53
C THR A 94 11.67 -10.40 -8.47
N ILE A 95 11.16 -11.62 -8.68
CA ILE A 95 11.45 -12.77 -7.84
C ILE A 95 12.26 -13.75 -8.67
N PRO A 96 13.59 -13.78 -8.54
CA PRO A 96 14.43 -14.65 -9.37
C PRO A 96 14.25 -16.12 -9.03
N VAL A 97 13.92 -16.45 -7.79
CA VAL A 97 13.73 -17.81 -7.31
C VAL A 97 12.55 -17.88 -6.36
N PHE A 98 11.49 -18.57 -6.78
CA PHE A 98 10.33 -18.88 -5.96
C PHE A 98 10.29 -20.41 -5.77
N PRO A 99 10.87 -20.95 -4.67
CA PRO A 99 11.09 -22.37 -4.52
C PRO A 99 9.86 -23.07 -3.91
N THR A 100 9.54 -24.26 -4.42
CA THR A 100 8.54 -25.15 -3.82
C THR A 100 9.05 -26.57 -3.83
N ALA A 101 8.82 -27.31 -2.76
CA ALA A 101 9.25 -28.68 -2.61
C ALA A 101 8.11 -29.55 -2.07
N PHE A 102 7.94 -30.74 -2.65
CA PHE A 102 6.98 -31.72 -2.20
C PHE A 102 7.64 -33.08 -1.97
N ALA A 103 7.16 -33.80 -0.96
CA ALA A 103 7.51 -35.17 -0.72
C ALA A 103 6.24 -35.96 -0.35
N VAL A 104 6.13 -37.16 -0.90
CA VAL A 104 5.01 -38.09 -0.64
C VAL A 104 5.56 -39.49 -0.38
N TYR A 105 5.08 -40.11 0.67
CA TYR A 105 5.23 -41.52 0.88
C TYR A 105 3.87 -42.22 0.81
N LYS A 106 3.67 -43.01 -0.24
CA LYS A 106 2.43 -43.75 -0.47
C LYS A 106 2.68 -45.23 -0.27
N LYS A 107 1.81 -45.90 0.52
CA LYS A 107 1.83 -47.34 0.72
C LYS A 107 0.44 -47.88 0.99
N ASN A 108 -0.02 -48.79 0.16
CA ASN A 108 -1.35 -49.39 0.22
C ASN A 108 -2.46 -48.31 0.24
N ASP A 109 -3.25 -48.24 1.30
CA ASP A 109 -4.38 -47.34 1.45
C ASP A 109 -4.00 -46.00 2.08
N TRP A 110 -2.71 -45.71 2.32
CA TRP A 110 -2.23 -44.49 2.94
C TRP A 110 -1.24 -43.74 2.06
N ALA A 111 -1.36 -42.40 2.07
CA ALA A 111 -0.33 -41.51 1.58
C ALA A 111 -0.05 -40.40 2.61
N PHE A 112 1.23 -40.21 2.93
CA PHE A 112 1.70 -39.12 3.80
C PHE A 112 2.39 -38.10 2.94
N SER A 113 2.11 -36.83 3.19
CA SER A 113 2.60 -35.74 2.36
C SER A 113 3.27 -34.62 3.17
N PHE A 114 4.31 -34.05 2.57
CA PHE A 114 5.00 -32.85 3.02
C PHE A 114 5.05 -31.86 1.87
N GLY A 115 4.79 -30.60 2.18
CA GLY A 115 4.90 -29.47 1.24
C GLY A 115 5.61 -28.28 1.87
N LEU A 116 6.46 -27.60 1.09
CA LEU A 116 7.15 -26.37 1.47
C LEU A 116 7.12 -25.42 0.28
N GLY A 117 6.72 -24.17 0.52
CA GLY A 117 6.76 -23.10 -0.48
C GLY A 117 6.19 -21.78 0.06
N PRO A 118 6.40 -20.66 -0.61
CA PRO A 118 5.80 -19.39 -0.22
C PRO A 118 4.27 -19.44 -0.44
N ASN A 119 3.52 -19.49 0.66
CA ASN A 119 2.05 -19.58 0.62
C ASN A 119 1.40 -18.22 0.24
N SER A 120 2.10 -17.11 0.50
CA SER A 120 1.67 -15.76 0.15
C SER A 120 2.89 -14.86 -0.02
N GLY A 121 2.78 -13.84 -0.89
CA GLY A 121 3.90 -12.95 -1.18
C GLY A 121 5.03 -13.66 -1.89
N GLY A 122 6.27 -13.30 -1.57
CA GLY A 122 7.51 -13.92 -2.09
C GLY A 122 8.40 -12.98 -2.87
N GLY A 123 8.08 -11.69 -2.96
CA GLY A 123 8.89 -10.69 -3.65
C GLY A 123 8.90 -9.34 -2.96
N THR A 124 9.81 -8.50 -3.41
CA THR A 124 9.93 -7.10 -3.01
C THR A 124 9.37 -6.23 -4.12
N ALA A 125 8.49 -5.31 -3.77
CA ALA A 125 8.03 -4.22 -4.64
C ALA A 125 8.89 -3.00 -4.36
N ASP A 126 9.55 -2.48 -5.39
CA ASP A 126 10.41 -1.32 -5.34
C ASP A 126 9.78 -0.20 -6.18
N PHE A 127 9.60 0.96 -5.57
CA PHE A 127 9.06 2.17 -6.18
C PHE A 127 10.09 3.30 -6.03
N ASP A 128 10.94 3.46 -7.03
CA ASP A 128 12.03 4.45 -7.07
C ASP A 128 11.59 5.89 -6.81
N ARG A 129 10.33 6.22 -7.14
CA ARG A 129 9.72 7.53 -6.91
C ARG A 129 8.74 7.56 -5.74
N GLY A 130 8.77 6.54 -4.88
CA GLY A 130 7.80 6.39 -3.81
C GLY A 130 6.37 6.17 -4.34
N LEU A 131 5.38 6.69 -3.62
CA LEU A 131 3.97 6.49 -3.90
C LEU A 131 3.24 7.83 -3.96
N ALA A 132 2.10 7.88 -4.69
CA ALA A 132 1.23 9.05 -4.75
C ALA A 132 0.82 9.53 -3.36
N SER A 133 0.48 8.60 -2.46
CA SER A 133 0.11 8.89 -1.07
C SER A 133 1.22 9.60 -0.27
N PHE A 134 2.49 9.47 -0.68
CA PHE A 134 3.63 10.17 -0.06
C PHE A 134 3.81 11.57 -0.64
N GLU A 135 3.60 11.74 -1.94
CA GLU A 135 3.82 13.02 -2.64
C GLU A 135 2.66 14.00 -2.48
N ILE A 136 1.41 13.51 -2.43
CA ILE A 136 0.21 14.36 -2.30
C ILE A 136 0.29 15.35 -1.12
N PRO A 137 0.66 14.95 0.12
CA PRO A 137 0.79 15.88 1.23
C PRO A 137 1.85 16.95 0.99
N ILE A 138 2.97 16.59 0.35
CA ILE A 138 4.06 17.53 0.04
C ILE A 138 3.60 18.52 -1.02
N SER A 139 2.89 18.08 -2.06
CA SER A 139 2.40 18.93 -3.14
C SER A 139 1.49 20.06 -2.65
N LYS A 140 0.75 19.83 -1.56
CA LYS A 140 -0.14 20.81 -0.93
C LYS A 140 0.61 21.97 -0.25
N VAL A 141 1.92 21.88 -0.11
CA VAL A 141 2.73 22.98 0.42
C VAL A 141 2.62 24.24 -0.46
N VAL A 142 2.53 24.07 -1.78
CA VAL A 142 2.45 25.19 -2.72
C VAL A 142 1.21 26.07 -2.49
N PRO A 143 -0.03 25.55 -2.55
CA PRO A 143 -1.22 26.34 -2.25
C PRO A 143 -1.27 26.81 -0.79
N ALA A 144 -0.72 26.04 0.16
CA ALA A 144 -0.69 26.42 1.58
C ALA A 144 0.19 27.64 1.84
N LEU A 145 1.21 27.88 1.01
CA LEU A 145 2.13 29.01 1.12
C LEU A 145 1.79 30.17 0.15
N ALA A 146 0.79 30.00 -0.72
CA ALA A 146 0.42 31.02 -1.72
C ALA A 146 0.07 32.39 -1.13
N GLY A 147 -0.34 32.46 0.13
CA GLY A 147 -0.61 33.71 0.83
C GLY A 147 0.63 34.55 1.16
N LEU A 148 1.83 33.93 1.21
CA LEU A 148 3.06 34.65 1.58
C LEU A 148 3.44 35.76 0.60
N LYS A 149 3.16 35.59 -0.68
CA LYS A 149 3.39 36.62 -1.70
C LYS A 149 2.61 37.93 -1.49
N GLN A 150 1.53 37.86 -0.70
CA GLN A 150 0.77 39.09 -0.33
C GLN A 150 1.49 39.85 0.77
N LEU A 151 2.32 39.21 1.57
CA LEU A 151 3.16 39.82 2.59
C LEU A 151 4.46 40.39 1.98
N ASP A 152 5.08 39.60 1.09
CA ASP A 152 6.26 40.02 0.30
C ASP A 152 6.28 39.21 -1.01
N PRO A 153 6.30 39.87 -2.18
CA PRO A 153 6.41 39.20 -3.48
C PRO A 153 7.62 38.28 -3.63
N ALA A 154 8.69 38.52 -2.86
CA ALA A 154 9.88 37.64 -2.84
C ALA A 154 9.62 36.26 -2.20
N LEU A 155 8.51 36.13 -1.48
CA LEU A 155 8.11 34.85 -0.83
C LEU A 155 7.10 34.06 -1.69
N ASP A 156 6.97 34.33 -2.98
CA ASP A 156 6.08 33.62 -3.89
C ASP A 156 6.59 32.18 -4.13
N VAL A 157 5.86 31.19 -3.62
CA VAL A 157 6.14 29.75 -3.79
C VAL A 157 5.39 29.25 -5.01
N GLN A 158 6.12 28.74 -6.01
CA GLN A 158 5.60 28.36 -7.33
C GLN A 158 5.61 26.86 -7.61
N GLY A 159 6.31 26.06 -6.80
CA GLY A 159 6.45 24.61 -7.00
C GLY A 159 7.17 23.96 -5.82
N TYR A 160 7.32 22.66 -5.91
CA TYR A 160 8.04 21.84 -4.93
C TYR A 160 8.87 20.77 -5.63
N ASN A 161 9.77 20.14 -4.90
CA ASN A 161 10.44 18.88 -5.23
C ASN A 161 10.67 18.09 -3.96
N ALA A 162 10.73 16.77 -4.08
CA ALA A 162 11.12 15.87 -2.99
C ALA A 162 11.70 14.58 -3.57
N ASP A 163 12.61 13.95 -2.83
CA ASP A 163 13.14 12.63 -3.14
C ASP A 163 12.34 11.61 -2.31
N LEU A 164 11.62 10.74 -3.00
CA LEU A 164 10.74 9.75 -2.40
C LEU A 164 11.22 8.36 -2.80
N SER A 165 11.15 7.41 -1.87
CA SER A 165 11.34 5.99 -2.16
C SER A 165 10.42 5.15 -1.30
N PHE A 166 10.03 3.99 -1.83
CA PHE A 166 9.28 3.00 -1.08
C PHE A 166 9.64 1.61 -1.55
N GLU A 167 9.99 0.76 -0.60
CA GLU A 167 10.22 -0.66 -0.80
C GLU A 167 9.37 -1.47 0.18
N GLY A 168 8.68 -2.50 -0.33
CA GLY A 168 7.88 -3.38 0.50
C GLY A 168 8.01 -4.83 0.08
N SER A 169 8.35 -5.70 1.01
CA SER A 169 8.37 -7.14 0.78
C SER A 169 7.44 -7.88 1.74
N SER A 170 6.98 -9.04 1.28
CA SER A 170 6.11 -9.91 2.07
C SER A 170 6.42 -11.36 1.70
N VAL A 171 6.66 -12.22 2.70
CA VAL A 171 6.76 -13.66 2.47
C VAL A 171 6.15 -14.44 3.64
N PHE A 172 5.15 -15.26 3.33
CA PHE A 172 4.51 -16.17 4.26
C PHE A 172 4.79 -17.60 3.80
N TRP A 173 5.72 -18.25 4.45
CA TRP A 173 6.09 -19.62 4.14
C TRP A 173 5.01 -20.59 4.56
N GLY A 174 4.70 -21.59 3.71
CA GLY A 174 3.80 -22.68 4.01
C GLY A 174 4.59 -23.97 4.22
N ILE A 175 4.55 -24.51 5.43
CA ILE A 175 5.11 -25.83 5.77
C ILE A 175 3.92 -26.74 6.06
N GLN A 176 3.60 -27.63 5.11
CA GLN A 176 2.39 -28.45 5.12
C GLN A 176 2.71 -29.91 5.42
N LEU A 177 1.95 -30.52 6.31
CA LEU A 177 1.97 -31.96 6.60
C LEU A 177 0.55 -32.51 6.54
N GLY A 178 0.39 -33.73 6.04
CA GLY A 178 -0.92 -34.35 6.01
C GLY A 178 -0.89 -35.83 5.66
N ALA A 179 -2.05 -36.45 5.81
CA ALA A 179 -2.27 -37.84 5.51
C ALA A 179 -3.55 -38.04 4.69
N THR A 180 -3.47 -38.88 3.69
CA THR A 180 -4.58 -39.32 2.84
C THR A 180 -4.89 -40.79 3.14
N TYR A 181 -6.17 -41.11 3.23
CA TYR A 181 -6.66 -42.49 3.41
C TYR A 181 -7.64 -42.87 2.30
N LYS A 182 -7.40 -44.03 1.71
CA LYS A 182 -8.30 -44.66 0.75
C LYS A 182 -9.46 -45.32 1.48
N VAL A 183 -10.65 -44.74 1.41
CA VAL A 183 -11.85 -45.33 2.03
C VAL A 183 -12.34 -46.54 1.22
N ASN A 184 -12.32 -46.44 -0.09
CA ASN A 184 -12.62 -47.47 -1.07
C ASN A 184 -12.06 -47.10 -2.45
N GLU A 185 -12.36 -47.89 -3.49
CA GLU A 185 -11.84 -47.67 -4.85
C GLU A 185 -12.28 -46.32 -5.48
N VAL A 186 -13.38 -45.75 -4.99
CA VAL A 186 -13.96 -44.50 -5.51
C VAL A 186 -13.61 -43.30 -4.66
N LEU A 187 -13.42 -43.47 -3.35
CA LEU A 187 -13.36 -42.38 -2.38
C LEU A 187 -12.06 -42.41 -1.57
N SER A 188 -11.39 -41.29 -1.50
CA SER A 188 -10.32 -41.02 -0.54
C SER A 188 -10.53 -39.72 0.22
N VAL A 189 -9.97 -39.61 1.40
CA VAL A 189 -10.09 -38.46 2.29
C VAL A 189 -8.70 -38.02 2.75
N TYR A 190 -8.57 -36.73 3.04
CA TYR A 190 -7.34 -36.08 3.50
C TYR A 190 -7.59 -35.26 4.75
N GLY A 191 -6.62 -35.27 5.64
CA GLY A 191 -6.51 -34.32 6.75
C GLY A 191 -5.07 -33.84 6.89
N GLY A 192 -4.89 -32.52 7.07
CA GLY A 192 -3.57 -31.91 7.16
C GLY A 192 -3.55 -30.59 7.88
N LEU A 193 -2.34 -30.10 8.12
CA LEU A 193 -2.07 -28.82 8.76
C LEU A 193 -0.93 -28.11 8.03
N ARG A 194 -1.08 -26.81 7.81
CA ARG A 194 -0.02 -25.93 7.30
C ARG A 194 0.40 -24.94 8.39
N TYR A 195 1.69 -24.88 8.66
CA TYR A 195 2.33 -23.87 9.52
C TYR A 195 2.84 -22.73 8.66
N LEU A 196 2.60 -21.49 9.09
CA LEU A 196 2.82 -20.27 8.31
C LEU A 196 3.68 -19.27 9.09
N PRO A 197 5.02 -19.44 9.12
CA PRO A 197 5.90 -18.35 9.52
C PRO A 197 5.85 -17.23 8.48
N SER A 198 5.60 -16.01 8.94
CA SER A 198 5.25 -14.88 8.10
C SER A 198 6.08 -13.67 8.46
N THR A 199 6.56 -12.95 7.43
CA THR A 199 7.34 -11.72 7.56
C THR A 199 6.89 -10.73 6.50
N ASN A 200 6.75 -9.45 6.89
CA ASN A 200 6.75 -8.30 6.00
C ASN A 200 7.93 -7.40 6.37
N ASP A 201 8.52 -6.76 5.38
CA ASP A 201 9.52 -5.70 5.57
C ASP A 201 9.05 -4.49 4.76
N TYR A 202 9.07 -3.30 5.39
CA TYR A 202 8.70 -2.04 4.75
C TYR A 202 9.75 -1.00 5.06
N SER A 203 10.27 -0.36 4.01
CA SER A 203 11.13 0.81 4.14
C SER A 203 10.68 1.91 3.19
N GLY A 204 10.82 3.14 3.61
CA GLY A 204 10.45 4.29 2.80
C GLY A 204 11.08 5.56 3.31
N THR A 205 11.36 6.47 2.39
CA THR A 205 11.95 7.76 2.72
C THR A 205 11.24 8.90 2.01
N ILE A 206 11.16 10.02 2.70
CA ILE A 206 10.80 11.33 2.17
C ILE A 206 11.96 12.24 2.52
N ARG A 207 12.71 12.68 1.53
CA ARG A 207 13.95 13.45 1.74
C ARG A 207 14.02 14.66 0.82
N ASN A 208 14.90 15.61 1.17
CA ASN A 208 15.20 16.76 0.32
C ASN A 208 13.97 17.53 -0.13
N ILE A 209 12.98 17.74 0.75
CA ILE A 209 11.80 18.51 0.43
C ILE A 209 12.20 19.96 0.16
N GLN A 210 11.94 20.44 -1.05
CA GLN A 210 12.29 21.78 -1.51
C GLN A 210 11.05 22.50 -2.03
N VAL A 211 11.07 23.83 -1.94
CA VAL A 211 10.08 24.72 -2.56
C VAL A 211 10.76 25.64 -3.56
N ASN A 212 10.10 25.92 -4.67
CA ASN A 212 10.56 26.88 -5.67
C ASN A 212 10.12 28.29 -5.26
N VAL A 213 11.08 29.11 -4.87
CA VAL A 213 10.86 30.50 -4.47
C VAL A 213 11.58 31.41 -5.46
N GLY A 214 10.81 32.14 -6.26
CA GLY A 214 11.40 33.06 -7.24
C GLY A 214 12.30 32.38 -8.29
N GLY A 215 12.04 31.12 -8.63
CA GLY A 215 12.83 30.34 -9.60
C GLY A 215 13.98 29.55 -8.98
N ASN A 216 14.20 29.62 -7.67
CA ASN A 216 15.25 28.90 -6.97
C ASN A 216 14.66 27.81 -6.05
N MET A 217 15.16 26.59 -6.16
CA MET A 217 14.83 25.50 -5.25
C MET A 217 15.53 25.71 -3.92
N THR A 218 14.76 25.77 -2.84
CA THR A 218 15.23 26.04 -1.47
C THR A 218 14.69 24.96 -0.54
N PRO A 219 15.48 24.42 0.41
CA PRO A 219 14.98 23.46 1.40
C PRO A 219 13.76 24.02 2.14
N ALA A 220 12.63 23.30 2.07
CA ALA A 220 11.32 23.80 2.52
C ALA A 220 11.30 24.14 4.01
N ALA A 221 11.81 23.26 4.87
CA ALA A 221 11.88 23.47 6.31
C ALA A 221 12.71 24.72 6.65
N ALA A 222 13.88 24.90 6.01
CA ALA A 222 14.73 26.07 6.21
C ALA A 222 14.06 27.35 5.75
N PHE A 223 13.40 27.34 4.58
CA PHE A 223 12.63 28.49 4.07
C PHE A 223 11.52 28.91 5.04
N LEU A 224 10.75 27.95 5.56
CA LEU A 224 9.67 28.23 6.51
C LEU A 224 10.21 28.76 7.85
N THR A 225 11.28 28.16 8.36
CA THR A 225 11.93 28.63 9.61
C THR A 225 12.45 30.07 9.47
N GLN A 226 13.13 30.37 8.35
CA GLN A 226 13.64 31.71 8.09
C GLN A 226 12.49 32.72 7.94
N THR A 227 11.45 32.36 7.18
CA THR A 227 10.28 33.23 6.97
C THR A 227 9.53 33.45 8.29
N SER A 228 9.32 32.41 9.10
CA SER A 228 8.77 32.52 10.45
C SER A 228 9.55 33.52 11.30
N GLY A 229 10.88 33.40 11.33
CA GLY A 229 11.75 34.33 12.06
C GLY A 229 11.61 35.78 11.58
N MET A 230 11.59 36.02 10.28
CA MET A 230 11.40 37.35 9.70
C MET A 230 10.04 37.96 10.08
N LEU A 231 8.96 37.16 9.99
CA LEU A 231 7.60 37.60 10.36
C LEU A 231 7.46 37.84 11.86
N SER A 232 8.12 37.08 12.70
CA SER A 232 8.15 37.28 14.15
C SER A 232 8.82 38.61 14.50
N VAL A 233 10.00 38.89 13.95
CA VAL A 233 10.69 40.19 14.15
C VAL A 233 9.82 41.36 13.69
N LYS A 234 9.17 41.26 12.54
CA LYS A 234 8.26 42.29 12.05
C LYS A 234 7.03 42.47 12.95
N SER A 235 6.49 41.38 13.45
CA SER A 235 5.40 41.41 14.43
C SER A 235 5.78 42.17 15.69
N ASP A 236 6.97 41.87 16.26
CA ASP A 236 7.46 42.51 17.47
C ASP A 236 7.69 44.04 17.26
N GLN A 237 8.21 44.42 16.09
CA GLN A 237 8.36 45.84 15.71
C GLN A 237 7.02 46.56 15.68
N LEU A 238 5.99 45.93 15.09
CA LEU A 238 4.64 46.53 15.01
C LEU A 238 3.96 46.55 16.39
N ALA A 239 4.17 45.53 17.23
CA ALA A 239 3.70 45.54 18.60
C ALA A 239 4.33 46.68 19.40
N GLY A 240 5.64 46.91 19.22
CA GLY A 240 6.36 48.03 19.81
C GLY A 240 5.82 49.38 19.33
N ALA A 241 5.54 49.53 18.04
CA ALA A 241 4.92 50.74 17.47
C ALA A 241 3.52 50.98 18.07
N ALA A 242 2.69 49.95 18.18
CA ALA A 242 1.37 50.05 18.83
C ALA A 242 1.48 50.44 20.31
N GLN A 243 2.42 49.87 21.05
CA GLN A 243 2.69 50.22 22.45
C GLN A 243 3.22 51.65 22.58
N GLY A 244 4.05 52.12 21.65
CA GLY A 244 4.56 53.49 21.63
C GLY A 244 3.49 54.55 21.47
N LEU A 245 2.33 54.22 20.89
CA LEU A 245 1.18 55.11 20.77
C LEU A 245 0.30 55.13 22.05
N GLN A 246 0.42 54.15 22.96
CA GLN A 246 -0.43 54.09 24.13
C GLN A 246 -0.35 55.29 25.06
N PRO A 247 0.85 55.90 25.37
CA PRO A 247 0.93 57.11 26.18
C PRO A 247 0.17 58.32 25.60
N LEU A 248 0.09 58.41 24.27
CA LEU A 248 -0.68 59.46 23.60
C LEU A 248 -2.18 59.28 23.84
N ILE A 249 -2.64 58.04 23.82
CA ILE A 249 -4.05 57.71 24.07
C ILE A 249 -4.39 57.94 25.55
N ASP A 250 -3.55 57.56 26.46
CA ASP A 250 -3.71 57.71 27.92
C ASP A 250 -3.76 59.20 28.29
N ASN A 251 -3.06 60.05 27.56
CA ASN A 251 -3.06 61.52 27.69
C ASN A 251 -4.24 62.20 26.96
N GLY A 252 -5.21 61.43 26.45
CA GLY A 252 -6.42 61.95 25.84
C GLY A 252 -6.30 62.36 24.36
N ALA A 253 -5.14 62.07 23.71
CA ALA A 253 -4.90 62.41 22.32
C ALA A 253 -5.30 61.31 21.32
N GLY A 254 -5.99 60.24 21.78
CA GLY A 254 -6.37 59.10 20.96
C GLY A 254 -7.24 59.39 19.74
N SER A 255 -8.01 60.48 19.76
CA SER A 255 -8.84 60.97 18.64
C SER A 255 -8.12 61.92 17.69
N PHE A 256 -6.87 62.33 18.01
CA PHE A 256 -6.11 63.30 17.20
C PHE A 256 -5.50 62.57 15.97
N THR A 257 -5.43 63.33 14.85
CA THR A 257 -4.63 62.91 13.68
C THR A 257 -3.14 63.20 13.94
N LEU A 258 -2.24 62.66 13.09
CA LEU A 258 -0.81 62.91 13.21
C LEU A 258 -0.49 64.40 13.09
N ASP A 259 -1.19 65.13 12.21
CA ASP A 259 -1.08 66.59 12.09
C ASP A 259 -1.44 67.30 13.39
N GLN A 260 -2.55 66.89 14.00
CA GLN A 260 -3.00 67.50 15.29
C GLN A 260 -2.05 67.18 16.43
N LEU A 261 -1.44 65.98 16.45
CA LEU A 261 -0.44 65.62 17.46
C LEU A 261 0.80 66.52 17.35
N GLU A 262 1.31 66.74 16.13
CA GLU A 262 2.49 67.58 15.91
C GLU A 262 2.18 69.05 16.24
N GLN A 263 1.03 69.60 15.76
CA GLN A 263 0.60 70.96 16.04
C GLN A 263 0.43 71.23 17.54
N ASN A 264 -0.03 70.26 18.31
CA ASN A 264 -0.20 70.38 19.76
C ASN A 264 1.04 69.97 20.58
N GLY A 265 2.15 69.63 19.90
CA GLY A 265 3.44 69.29 20.57
C GLY A 265 3.47 67.94 21.29
N TYR A 266 2.58 67.04 20.96
CA TYR A 266 2.58 65.66 21.50
C TYR A 266 3.68 64.79 20.85
N ILE A 267 4.00 65.06 19.59
CA ILE A 267 5.08 64.42 18.83
C ILE A 267 5.89 65.47 18.08
N ASP A 268 7.16 65.14 17.79
CA ASP A 268 7.98 65.94 16.86
C ASP A 268 7.90 65.41 15.43
N ALA A 269 8.48 66.14 14.46
CA ALA A 269 8.48 65.76 13.04
C ALA A 269 9.16 64.41 12.78
N THR A 270 10.15 64.02 13.59
CA THR A 270 10.84 62.73 13.45
C THR A 270 9.93 61.60 13.87
N GLN A 271 9.25 61.74 15.01
CA GLN A 271 8.28 60.75 15.50
C GLN A 271 7.10 60.60 14.52
N ARG A 272 6.61 61.72 13.97
CA ARG A 272 5.59 61.71 12.91
C ARG A 272 6.05 60.87 11.72
N THR A 273 7.23 61.15 11.17
CA THR A 273 7.79 60.42 10.03
C THR A 273 7.94 58.94 10.30
N GLN A 274 8.31 58.58 11.53
CA GLN A 274 8.42 57.17 11.93
C GLN A 274 7.05 56.47 11.95
N ILE A 275 6.01 57.12 12.48
CA ILE A 275 4.65 56.56 12.52
C ILE A 275 4.11 56.44 11.10
N GLU A 276 4.24 57.49 10.27
CA GLU A 276 3.83 57.47 8.86
C GLU A 276 4.55 56.36 8.08
N GLY A 277 5.86 56.26 8.21
CA GLY A 277 6.65 55.19 7.57
C GLY A 277 6.22 53.80 8.02
N GLY A 278 5.88 53.65 9.29
CA GLY A 278 5.30 52.41 9.81
C GLY A 278 3.96 52.06 9.17
N LEU A 279 3.04 53.02 9.08
CA LEU A 279 1.73 52.84 8.45
C LEU A 279 1.83 52.59 6.94
N MET A 280 2.72 53.33 6.23
CA MET A 280 3.03 53.05 4.82
C MET A 280 3.53 51.61 4.61
N SER A 281 4.35 51.09 5.52
CA SER A 281 4.83 49.70 5.46
C SER A 281 3.71 48.68 5.62
N LEU A 282 2.56 49.07 6.14
CA LEU A 282 1.33 48.26 6.23
C LEU A 282 0.41 48.44 5.02
N GLY A 283 0.81 49.28 4.02
CA GLY A 283 0.06 49.51 2.79
C GLY A 283 -0.94 50.68 2.85
N TYR A 284 -0.92 51.48 3.92
CA TYR A 284 -1.74 52.69 3.95
C TYR A 284 -1.16 53.74 3.00
N SER A 285 -2.02 54.40 2.19
CA SER A 285 -1.63 55.56 1.39
C SER A 285 -1.50 56.79 2.27
N GLN A 286 -0.77 57.82 1.81
CA GLN A 286 -0.63 59.10 2.53
C GLN A 286 -2.01 59.72 2.83
N GLU A 287 -2.94 59.71 1.87
CA GLU A 287 -4.30 60.22 2.04
C GLU A 287 -5.07 59.51 3.16
N GLN A 288 -4.85 58.19 3.31
CA GLN A 288 -5.44 57.42 4.42
C GLN A 288 -4.78 57.77 5.76
N ILE A 289 -3.46 57.93 5.78
CA ILE A 289 -2.70 58.27 6.98
C ILE A 289 -3.08 59.67 7.51
N ASP A 290 -3.29 60.62 6.64
CA ASP A 290 -3.62 62.00 7.02
C ASP A 290 -4.95 62.13 7.78
N VAL A 291 -5.86 61.17 7.59
CA VAL A 291 -7.17 61.15 8.25
C VAL A 291 -7.26 60.15 9.41
N LEU A 292 -6.26 59.25 9.57
CA LEU A 292 -6.23 58.30 10.68
C LEU A 292 -5.98 59.01 12.01
N ASN A 293 -6.76 58.67 13.04
CA ASN A 293 -6.44 59.07 14.40
C ASN A 293 -5.52 58.03 15.11
N VAL A 294 -4.96 58.39 16.25
CA VAL A 294 -4.02 57.56 17.02
C VAL A 294 -4.59 56.21 17.38
N ASN A 295 -5.86 56.15 17.80
CA ASN A 295 -6.52 54.87 18.11
C ASN A 295 -6.58 53.93 16.90
N GLN A 296 -6.89 54.51 15.72
CA GLN A 296 -6.94 53.74 14.46
C GLN A 296 -5.55 53.26 14.05
N ALA A 297 -4.52 54.13 14.16
CA ALA A 297 -3.13 53.77 13.87
C ALA A 297 -2.64 52.65 14.81
N GLN A 298 -2.89 52.78 16.13
CA GLN A 298 -2.56 51.75 17.10
C GLN A 298 -3.27 50.43 16.79
N THR A 299 -4.56 50.47 16.44
CA THR A 299 -5.34 49.28 16.06
C THR A 299 -4.75 48.63 14.82
N GLY A 300 -4.35 49.40 13.81
CA GLY A 300 -3.70 48.91 12.58
C GLY A 300 -2.41 48.18 12.88
N PHE A 301 -1.52 48.76 13.69
CA PHE A 301 -0.27 48.13 14.11
C PHE A 301 -0.52 46.88 14.92
N SER A 302 -1.42 46.90 15.93
CA SER A 302 -1.71 45.80 16.82
C SER A 302 -2.33 44.62 16.08
N GLN A 303 -3.32 44.85 15.20
CA GLN A 303 -3.97 43.79 14.43
C GLN A 303 -2.99 43.14 13.45
N THR A 304 -2.17 43.93 12.72
CA THR A 304 -1.18 43.39 11.80
C THR A 304 -0.11 42.59 12.53
N SER A 305 0.38 43.11 13.68
CA SER A 305 1.30 42.36 14.55
C SER A 305 0.71 41.00 14.91
N ALA A 306 -0.52 40.92 15.39
CA ALA A 306 -1.16 39.67 15.78
C ALA A 306 -1.30 38.67 14.60
N VAL A 307 -1.61 39.18 13.41
CA VAL A 307 -1.68 38.37 12.19
C VAL A 307 -0.31 37.79 11.83
N LEU A 308 0.75 38.63 11.84
CA LEU A 308 2.10 38.18 11.52
C LEU A 308 2.63 37.17 12.56
N ALA A 309 2.38 37.39 13.86
CA ALA A 309 2.74 36.46 14.91
C ALA A 309 2.07 35.08 14.70
N GLY A 310 0.77 35.09 14.41
CA GLY A 310 0.02 33.86 14.12
C GLY A 310 0.54 33.13 12.88
N THR A 311 0.89 33.88 11.83
CA THR A 311 1.49 33.31 10.61
C THR A 311 2.88 32.75 10.90
N ALA A 312 3.73 33.48 11.63
CA ALA A 312 5.07 33.03 12.02
C ALA A 312 5.00 31.70 12.80
N THR A 313 4.13 31.62 13.81
CA THR A 313 3.93 30.40 14.58
C THR A 313 3.52 29.23 13.69
N SER A 314 2.52 29.43 12.81
CA SER A 314 2.05 28.41 11.89
C SER A 314 3.11 27.92 10.91
N LEU A 315 3.99 28.82 10.42
CA LEU A 315 5.11 28.44 9.54
C LEU A 315 6.18 27.67 10.31
N GLY A 316 6.48 28.05 11.55
CA GLY A 316 7.42 27.33 12.41
C GLY A 316 6.97 25.89 12.71
N GLU A 317 5.67 25.68 12.98
CA GLU A 317 5.10 24.36 13.16
C GLU A 317 5.20 23.51 11.89
N LYS A 318 4.85 24.10 10.75
CA LYS A 318 4.94 23.42 9.44
C LYS A 318 6.36 23.11 9.00
N ALA A 319 7.36 23.84 9.45
CA ALA A 319 8.75 23.56 9.12
C ALA A 319 9.16 22.15 9.60
N GLY A 320 8.73 21.74 10.80
CA GLY A 320 8.97 20.39 11.32
C GLY A 320 8.26 19.29 10.51
N ASP A 321 7.10 19.59 9.93
CA ASP A 321 6.37 18.62 9.09
C ASP A 321 7.08 18.34 7.76
N LEU A 322 7.91 19.31 7.29
CA LEU A 322 8.67 19.24 6.03
C LEU A 322 10.14 18.84 6.21
N GLU A 323 10.52 18.36 7.37
CA GLU A 323 11.81 17.70 7.58
C GLU A 323 11.82 16.31 6.93
N ASP A 324 13.02 15.78 6.69
CA ASP A 324 13.19 14.42 6.18
C ASP A 324 12.49 13.42 7.11
N LYS A 325 11.85 12.40 6.52
CA LYS A 325 11.14 11.32 7.21
C LYS A 325 11.62 9.97 6.72
N GLU A 326 11.66 9.02 7.62
CA GLU A 326 12.05 7.64 7.32
C GLU A 326 11.14 6.67 8.07
N VAL A 327 10.84 5.56 7.42
CA VAL A 327 10.21 4.39 8.03
C VAL A 327 11.03 3.17 7.66
N ASP A 328 11.40 2.38 8.66
CA ASP A 328 12.03 1.07 8.51
C ASP A 328 11.45 0.13 9.57
N THR A 329 10.67 -0.84 9.11
CA THR A 329 9.95 -1.77 9.98
C THR A 329 9.87 -3.17 9.40
N LYS A 330 9.98 -4.13 10.29
CA LYS A 330 9.76 -5.53 10.03
C LYS A 330 8.56 -6.03 10.84
N GLN A 331 7.68 -6.80 10.19
CA GLN A 331 6.55 -7.40 10.87
C GLN A 331 6.71 -8.92 10.87
N LYS A 332 6.53 -9.57 12.00
CA LYS A 332 6.67 -11.03 12.13
C LYS A 332 5.46 -11.64 12.81
N GLY A 333 5.11 -12.85 12.36
CA GLY A 333 4.05 -13.62 12.98
C GLY A 333 4.02 -15.07 12.52
N THR A 334 3.12 -15.83 13.11
CA THR A 334 2.93 -17.24 12.75
C THR A 334 1.46 -17.61 12.79
N GLY A 335 1.05 -18.52 11.89
CA GLY A 335 -0.31 -19.02 11.82
C GLY A 335 -0.36 -20.50 11.51
N PHE A 336 -1.56 -21.08 11.64
CA PHE A 336 -1.84 -22.49 11.33
C PHE A 336 -3.11 -22.59 10.52
N THR A 337 -3.07 -23.33 9.41
CA THR A 337 -4.20 -23.63 8.53
C THR A 337 -4.54 -25.11 8.59
N PRO A 338 -5.56 -25.56 9.31
CA PRO A 338 -6.10 -26.90 9.17
C PRO A 338 -6.74 -27.07 7.79
N MET A 339 -6.62 -28.27 7.23
CA MET A 339 -7.14 -28.60 5.89
C MET A 339 -7.79 -29.96 5.88
N ILE A 340 -8.84 -30.07 5.10
CA ILE A 340 -9.50 -31.34 4.77
C ILE A 340 -9.70 -31.43 3.26
N GLY A 341 -9.72 -32.64 2.75
CA GLY A 341 -9.94 -32.90 1.34
C GLY A 341 -10.66 -34.19 1.06
N VAL A 342 -11.35 -34.27 -0.06
CA VAL A 342 -12.02 -35.45 -0.55
C VAL A 342 -11.72 -35.58 -2.04
N ASN A 343 -11.41 -36.79 -2.48
CA ASN A 343 -11.25 -37.13 -3.88
C ASN A 343 -12.16 -38.28 -4.25
N ILE A 344 -12.91 -38.13 -5.34
CA ILE A 344 -13.90 -39.09 -5.84
C ILE A 344 -13.55 -39.48 -7.26
N SER A 345 -13.31 -40.75 -7.52
CA SER A 345 -13.02 -41.28 -8.86
C SER A 345 -14.04 -42.35 -9.20
N PRO A 346 -15.25 -41.96 -9.69
CA PRO A 346 -16.33 -42.91 -9.93
C PRO A 346 -16.05 -43.84 -11.11
N ILE A 347 -15.19 -43.42 -12.01
CA ILE A 347 -14.63 -44.20 -13.12
C ILE A 347 -13.14 -43.87 -13.25
N GLU A 348 -12.38 -44.71 -13.92
CA GLU A 348 -10.91 -44.62 -13.99
C GLU A 348 -10.40 -43.29 -14.55
N ASN A 349 -11.09 -42.73 -15.53
CA ASN A 349 -10.70 -41.53 -16.25
C ASN A 349 -11.37 -40.21 -15.75
N LEU A 350 -12.13 -40.25 -14.67
CA LEU A 350 -12.79 -39.09 -14.07
C LEU A 350 -12.37 -38.92 -12.60
N ASN A 351 -11.87 -37.76 -12.27
CA ASN A 351 -11.47 -37.36 -10.92
C ASN A 351 -12.20 -36.10 -10.49
N ILE A 352 -12.86 -36.12 -9.35
CA ILE A 352 -13.57 -35.00 -8.75
C ILE A 352 -12.95 -34.75 -7.37
N ALA A 353 -12.55 -33.52 -7.10
CA ALA A 353 -11.88 -33.17 -5.87
C ALA A 353 -12.53 -31.97 -5.18
N VAL A 354 -12.54 -32.02 -3.86
CA VAL A 354 -12.96 -30.94 -2.99
C VAL A 354 -11.91 -30.79 -1.90
N ARG A 355 -11.38 -29.58 -1.75
CA ARG A 355 -10.47 -29.20 -0.66
C ARG A 355 -11.03 -27.99 0.07
N TYR A 356 -10.96 -28.03 1.39
CA TYR A 356 -11.28 -26.90 2.24
C TYR A 356 -10.10 -26.59 3.16
N GLU A 357 -9.59 -25.37 3.06
CA GLU A 357 -8.61 -24.80 3.98
C GLU A 357 -9.32 -23.86 4.93
N MET A 358 -9.13 -24.06 6.23
CA MET A 358 -9.75 -23.21 7.24
C MET A 358 -9.06 -21.85 7.27
N LYS A 359 -9.77 -20.83 7.74
CA LYS A 359 -9.21 -19.50 7.98
C LYS A 359 -8.02 -19.58 8.94
N THR A 360 -6.93 -18.91 8.59
CA THR A 360 -5.79 -18.72 9.48
C THR A 360 -5.89 -17.36 10.15
N THR A 361 -5.95 -17.35 11.47
CA THR A 361 -5.74 -16.13 12.24
C THR A 361 -4.25 -15.87 12.31
N LEU A 362 -3.82 -14.74 11.73
CA LEU A 362 -2.42 -14.33 11.70
C LEU A 362 -2.29 -12.93 12.29
N LYS A 363 -1.53 -12.82 13.36
CA LYS A 363 -1.11 -11.56 13.96
C LYS A 363 0.35 -11.34 13.64
N LEU A 364 0.66 -10.14 13.16
CA LEU A 364 2.00 -9.67 12.90
C LEU A 364 2.36 -8.62 13.94
N THR A 365 3.53 -8.73 14.53
CA THR A 365 4.07 -7.76 15.50
C THR A 365 5.14 -6.95 14.82
N ASN A 366 5.11 -5.63 14.99
CA ASN A 366 6.11 -4.71 14.47
C ASN A 366 7.42 -4.84 15.26
N GLU A 367 8.52 -4.96 14.55
CA GLU A 367 9.89 -4.74 15.00
C GLU A 367 10.40 -3.53 14.21
N THR A 368 10.31 -2.34 14.78
CA THR A 368 10.51 -1.08 14.07
C THR A 368 11.83 -0.45 14.48
N GLU A 369 12.67 -0.13 13.49
CA GLU A 369 13.94 0.58 13.69
C GLU A 369 13.74 2.09 13.61
N VAL A 370 12.95 2.56 12.62
CA VAL A 370 12.63 3.98 12.42
C VAL A 370 11.15 4.11 12.04
N ASP A 371 10.46 5.07 12.64
CA ASP A 371 9.05 5.38 12.33
C ASP A 371 8.74 6.86 12.58
N ASP A 372 9.31 7.75 11.77
CA ASP A 372 9.11 9.20 11.88
C ASP A 372 7.66 9.62 11.58
N LEU A 373 6.87 8.72 10.99
CA LEU A 373 5.47 8.96 10.64
C LEU A 373 4.47 8.38 11.64
N GLY A 374 4.93 7.55 12.59
CA GLY A 374 4.08 6.87 13.56
C GLY A 374 3.14 5.82 12.96
N LEU A 375 3.50 5.25 11.80
CA LEU A 375 2.69 4.27 11.07
C LEU A 375 2.85 2.86 11.60
N PHE A 376 4.03 2.53 12.14
CA PHE A 376 4.40 1.20 12.59
C PHE A 376 5.03 1.23 13.99
N PRO A 377 4.28 1.61 15.03
CA PRO A 377 4.82 1.66 16.39
C PRO A 377 5.43 0.32 16.79
N ASP A 378 6.63 0.34 17.35
CA ASP A 378 7.34 -0.85 17.79
C ASP A 378 6.52 -1.66 18.81
N GLY A 379 6.48 -2.99 18.62
CA GLY A 379 5.69 -3.91 19.43
C GLY A 379 4.18 -3.90 19.16
N ALA A 380 3.65 -3.02 18.29
CA ALA A 380 2.24 -3.03 17.95
C ALA A 380 1.88 -4.25 17.10
N GLU A 381 0.68 -4.80 17.33
CA GLU A 381 0.15 -5.94 16.59
C GLU A 381 -0.84 -5.50 15.51
N SER A 382 -0.69 -6.08 14.32
CA SER A 382 -1.67 -5.97 13.24
C SER A 382 -2.20 -7.33 12.81
N ARG A 383 -3.40 -7.38 12.25
CA ARG A 383 -3.97 -8.61 11.70
C ARG A 383 -3.69 -8.70 10.20
N SER A 384 -3.26 -9.90 9.77
CA SER A 384 -3.05 -10.25 8.37
C SER A 384 -3.58 -11.65 8.11
N ASP A 385 -4.86 -11.87 8.46
CA ASP A 385 -5.50 -13.19 8.38
C ASP A 385 -5.49 -13.72 6.94
N ILE A 386 -5.32 -15.04 6.81
CA ILE A 386 -5.48 -15.73 5.52
C ILE A 386 -6.90 -16.27 5.44
N PRO A 387 -7.66 -16.00 4.37
CA PRO A 387 -9.04 -16.45 4.24
C PRO A 387 -9.14 -17.97 4.17
N ALA A 388 -10.30 -18.49 4.57
CA ALA A 388 -10.65 -19.88 4.25
C ALA A 388 -10.79 -20.02 2.73
N VAL A 389 -10.45 -21.21 2.20
CA VAL A 389 -10.49 -21.51 0.76
C VAL A 389 -11.30 -22.76 0.52
N LEU A 390 -12.29 -22.69 -0.36
CA LEU A 390 -12.96 -23.85 -0.95
C LEU A 390 -12.46 -24.03 -2.38
N ALA A 391 -11.79 -25.13 -2.65
CA ALA A 391 -11.28 -25.51 -3.95
C ALA A 391 -12.02 -26.73 -4.49
N LEU A 392 -12.56 -26.60 -5.70
CA LEU A 392 -13.26 -27.67 -6.43
C LEU A 392 -12.48 -27.97 -7.70
N GLY A 393 -12.36 -29.23 -8.05
CA GLY A 393 -11.69 -29.67 -9.26
C GLY A 393 -12.40 -30.82 -9.94
N VAL A 394 -12.38 -30.82 -11.27
CA VAL A 394 -12.79 -31.94 -12.11
C VAL A 394 -11.70 -32.20 -13.14
N GLY A 395 -11.13 -33.40 -13.13
CA GLY A 395 -10.17 -33.87 -14.11
C GLY A 395 -10.76 -35.01 -14.93
N TYR A 396 -10.66 -34.91 -16.26
CA TYR A 396 -11.20 -35.92 -17.16
C TYR A 396 -10.20 -36.27 -18.27
N LYS A 397 -9.75 -37.52 -18.26
CA LYS A 397 -8.94 -38.08 -19.34
C LYS A 397 -9.86 -38.56 -20.47
N ALA A 398 -10.16 -37.63 -21.39
CA ALA A 398 -11.12 -37.87 -22.49
C ALA A 398 -10.59 -38.92 -23.50
N LYS A 399 -9.28 -38.96 -23.69
CA LYS A 399 -8.52 -39.90 -24.53
C LYS A 399 -7.14 -40.08 -23.92
N ASP A 400 -6.40 -41.09 -24.35
CA ASP A 400 -5.02 -41.30 -23.88
C ASP A 400 -4.10 -40.10 -24.19
N TRP A 401 -4.41 -39.40 -25.28
CA TRP A 401 -3.68 -38.22 -25.70
C TRP A 401 -4.26 -36.89 -25.20
N LEU A 402 -5.47 -36.88 -24.56
CA LEU A 402 -6.13 -35.64 -24.10
C LEU A 402 -6.67 -35.74 -22.70
N GLU A 403 -6.18 -34.89 -21.83
CA GLU A 403 -6.71 -34.64 -20.50
C GLU A 403 -7.20 -33.21 -20.38
N ALA A 404 -8.35 -33.01 -19.73
CA ALA A 404 -8.92 -31.70 -19.41
C ALA A 404 -9.12 -31.59 -17.90
N GLN A 405 -8.78 -30.43 -17.33
CA GLN A 405 -9.07 -30.12 -15.93
C GLN A 405 -9.79 -28.79 -15.81
N LEU A 406 -10.83 -28.76 -14.98
CA LEU A 406 -11.56 -27.56 -14.57
C LEU A 406 -11.36 -27.35 -13.07
N SER A 407 -11.00 -26.15 -12.67
CA SER A 407 -10.77 -25.75 -11.28
C SER A 407 -11.58 -24.52 -10.93
N TYR A 408 -12.21 -24.54 -9.77
CA TYR A 408 -12.83 -23.38 -9.16
C TYR A 408 -12.30 -23.23 -7.73
N SER A 409 -11.87 -22.02 -7.36
CA SER A 409 -11.44 -21.69 -6.01
C SER A 409 -12.18 -20.45 -5.51
N ARG A 410 -12.73 -20.50 -4.32
CA ARG A 410 -13.37 -19.39 -3.63
C ARG A 410 -12.67 -19.10 -2.32
N TYR A 411 -12.29 -17.86 -2.11
CA TYR A 411 -11.64 -17.37 -0.92
C TYR A 411 -12.65 -16.56 -0.10
N PHE A 412 -12.86 -16.90 1.16
CA PHE A 412 -13.83 -16.23 2.04
C PHE A 412 -13.17 -15.03 2.71
N ASP A 413 -12.77 -14.04 1.90
CA ASP A 413 -12.00 -12.88 2.33
C ASP A 413 -12.86 -11.78 2.97
N ASP A 414 -14.19 -11.85 2.87
CA ASP A 414 -15.13 -11.05 3.66
C ASP A 414 -15.14 -11.39 5.17
N GLN A 415 -14.56 -12.54 5.56
CA GLN A 415 -14.56 -13.06 6.93
C GLN A 415 -13.22 -12.89 7.66
N VAL A 416 -12.26 -12.20 7.07
CA VAL A 416 -10.93 -12.04 7.64
C VAL A 416 -10.71 -10.65 8.23
N GLY A 417 -9.95 -10.59 9.33
CA GLY A 417 -9.48 -9.35 9.90
C GLY A 417 -8.19 -8.92 9.22
N TRP A 418 -8.16 -7.69 8.72
CA TRP A 418 -6.97 -7.08 8.19
C TRP A 418 -6.79 -5.70 8.79
N GLY A 419 -5.54 -5.38 9.06
CA GLY A 419 -5.14 -4.10 9.54
C GLY A 419 -4.75 -4.06 11.02
N HIS A 420 -4.33 -2.88 11.46
CA HIS A 420 -3.98 -2.59 12.84
C HIS A 420 -5.21 -2.43 13.72
N ASN A 421 -5.06 -2.62 15.01
CA ASN A 421 -5.95 -1.98 15.94
C ASN A 421 -5.55 -0.50 16.00
N VAL A 422 -6.13 0.30 15.13
CA VAL A 422 -5.84 1.74 15.01
C VAL A 422 -6.07 2.54 16.28
N ARG A 423 -6.82 2.00 17.26
CA ARG A 423 -6.97 2.62 18.58
C ARG A 423 -5.68 2.65 19.39
N ASP A 424 -4.75 1.76 19.08
CA ASP A 424 -3.47 1.65 19.77
C ASP A 424 -2.39 2.57 19.17
N LEU A 425 -2.66 3.17 18.01
CA LEU A 425 -1.74 4.13 17.38
C LEU A 425 -1.89 5.52 18.01
N ALA A 426 -0.77 6.12 18.41
CA ALA A 426 -0.78 7.44 19.05
C ALA A 426 -1.40 8.55 18.18
N ILE A 427 -1.20 8.47 16.86
CA ILE A 427 -1.77 9.38 15.87
C ILE A 427 -3.31 9.31 15.76
N TRP A 428 -3.92 8.23 16.27
CA TRP A 428 -5.36 7.98 16.19
C TRP A 428 -6.12 8.30 17.46
N LYS A 429 -5.45 8.71 18.53
CA LYS A 429 -6.11 8.98 19.82
C LYS A 429 -7.26 9.98 19.74
N ASP A 430 -7.17 10.89 18.77
CA ASP A 430 -8.14 11.97 18.57
C ASP A 430 -9.07 11.72 17.35
N VAL A 431 -8.96 10.57 16.69
CA VAL A 431 -9.79 10.22 15.53
C VAL A 431 -11.06 9.51 16.00
N ASP A 432 -12.19 9.94 15.47
CA ASP A 432 -13.49 9.29 15.71
C ASP A 432 -13.44 7.82 15.30
N PRO A 433 -13.59 6.86 16.25
CA PRO A 433 -13.50 5.43 15.95
C PRO A 433 -14.51 4.94 14.91
N THR A 434 -15.59 5.70 14.66
CA THR A 434 -16.59 5.35 13.64
C THR A 434 -16.14 5.65 12.22
N LYS A 435 -15.07 6.44 12.05
CA LYS A 435 -14.46 6.75 10.76
C LYS A 435 -13.35 5.79 10.37
N ILE A 436 -12.95 4.92 11.30
CA ILE A 436 -11.93 3.90 11.06
C ILE A 436 -12.66 2.68 10.53
N ARG A 437 -12.46 2.39 9.25
CA ARG A 437 -13.11 1.26 8.57
C ARG A 437 -12.21 0.03 8.57
N ASN A 438 -12.78 -1.14 8.82
CA ASN A 438 -12.19 -2.40 8.39
C ASN A 438 -12.26 -2.47 6.86
N ARG A 439 -11.38 -3.27 6.25
CA ARG A 439 -11.40 -3.49 4.80
C ARG A 439 -12.81 -3.85 4.32
N GLU A 440 -13.30 -3.14 3.33
CA GLU A 440 -14.58 -3.41 2.69
C GLU A 440 -14.37 -4.39 1.53
N ILE A 441 -15.15 -5.45 1.52
CA ILE A 441 -15.17 -6.50 0.50
C ILE A 441 -16.56 -6.54 -0.09
N ASP A 442 -16.70 -6.21 -1.38
CA ASP A 442 -17.97 -6.24 -2.10
C ASP A 442 -18.44 -7.66 -2.37
N HIS A 443 -17.49 -8.55 -2.68
CA HIS A 443 -17.70 -9.99 -2.83
C HIS A 443 -16.42 -10.76 -2.59
N ASN A 444 -16.56 -12.02 -2.24
CA ASN A 444 -15.44 -12.93 -2.04
C ASN A 444 -14.65 -13.15 -3.34
N TYR A 445 -13.30 -13.15 -3.24
CA TYR A 445 -12.41 -13.48 -4.35
C TYR A 445 -12.65 -14.89 -4.87
N TRP A 446 -12.60 -15.06 -6.17
CA TRP A 446 -12.71 -16.37 -6.80
C TRP A 446 -11.85 -16.50 -8.06
N GLU A 447 -11.53 -17.76 -8.39
CA GLU A 447 -10.78 -18.14 -9.58
C GLU A 447 -11.52 -19.27 -10.30
N LEU A 448 -11.56 -19.20 -11.63
CA LEU A 448 -12.06 -20.27 -12.50
C LEU A 448 -11.01 -20.54 -13.57
N ALA A 449 -10.51 -21.76 -13.64
CA ALA A 449 -9.45 -22.15 -14.57
C ALA A 449 -9.81 -23.42 -15.35
N LEU A 450 -9.43 -23.42 -16.63
CA LEU A 450 -9.48 -24.58 -17.52
C LEU A 450 -8.07 -24.88 -18.03
N GLY A 451 -7.66 -26.14 -17.91
CA GLY A 451 -6.40 -26.64 -18.42
C GLY A 451 -6.60 -27.82 -19.35
N LEU A 452 -5.82 -27.86 -20.43
CA LEU A 452 -5.77 -28.97 -21.38
C LEU A 452 -4.34 -29.48 -21.49
N GLN A 453 -4.16 -30.80 -21.41
CA GLN A 453 -2.90 -31.47 -21.65
C GLN A 453 -3.03 -32.42 -22.82
N PHE A 454 -2.08 -32.34 -23.74
CA PHE A 454 -1.97 -33.16 -24.94
C PHE A 454 -0.73 -34.05 -24.79
N ASN A 455 -0.93 -35.34 -24.55
CA ASN A 455 0.12 -36.34 -24.48
C ASN A 455 0.50 -36.73 -25.91
N LEU A 456 1.60 -36.18 -26.40
CA LEU A 456 2.11 -36.42 -27.76
C LEU A 456 2.81 -37.76 -27.89
N SER A 457 3.30 -38.29 -26.76
CA SER A 457 3.87 -39.62 -26.61
C SER A 457 3.85 -40.02 -25.12
N ASP A 458 4.26 -41.27 -24.81
CA ASP A 458 4.39 -41.75 -23.43
C ASP A 458 5.43 -40.96 -22.58
N LYS A 459 6.25 -40.13 -23.25
CA LYS A 459 7.32 -39.36 -22.61
C LYS A 459 7.15 -37.86 -22.71
N PHE A 460 6.29 -37.36 -23.58
CA PHE A 460 6.23 -35.93 -23.85
C PHE A 460 4.79 -35.44 -23.99
N ALA A 461 4.48 -34.42 -23.20
CA ALA A 461 3.19 -33.74 -23.24
C ALA A 461 3.39 -32.21 -23.36
N VAL A 462 2.43 -31.58 -24.00
CA VAL A 462 2.26 -30.12 -24.03
C VAL A 462 0.95 -29.75 -23.34
N SER A 463 0.88 -28.58 -22.74
CA SER A 463 -0.33 -28.09 -22.11
C SER A 463 -0.57 -26.62 -22.37
N VAL A 464 -1.84 -26.26 -22.31
CA VAL A 464 -2.32 -24.87 -22.34
C VAL A 464 -3.36 -24.69 -21.23
N GLY A 465 -3.46 -23.49 -20.73
CA GLY A 465 -4.45 -23.15 -19.70
C GLY A 465 -4.92 -21.71 -19.78
N GLY A 466 -6.11 -21.50 -19.28
CA GLY A 466 -6.70 -20.17 -19.11
C GLY A 466 -7.36 -20.05 -17.75
N MET A 467 -7.28 -18.88 -17.13
CA MET A 467 -7.88 -18.58 -15.84
C MET A 467 -8.50 -17.19 -15.83
N ARG A 468 -9.67 -17.08 -15.25
CA ARG A 468 -10.28 -15.82 -14.83
C ARG A 468 -10.24 -15.75 -13.32
N SER A 469 -9.75 -14.61 -12.77
CA SER A 469 -9.88 -14.28 -11.36
C SER A 469 -10.70 -13.01 -11.18
N ASN A 470 -11.40 -12.90 -10.07
CA ASN A 470 -12.20 -11.72 -9.75
C ASN A 470 -12.01 -11.33 -8.30
N ALA A 471 -11.34 -10.20 -8.11
CA ALA A 471 -11.13 -9.61 -6.80
C ALA A 471 -12.35 -8.80 -6.38
N GLY A 472 -12.71 -8.87 -5.10
CA GLY A 472 -13.87 -8.21 -4.55
C GLY A 472 -13.57 -7.12 -3.54
N ILE A 473 -12.35 -6.59 -3.55
CA ILE A 473 -12.00 -5.45 -2.70
C ILE A 473 -12.74 -4.23 -3.21
N ALA A 474 -13.49 -3.55 -2.31
CA ALA A 474 -14.20 -2.34 -2.66
C ALA A 474 -13.24 -1.25 -3.16
N PRO A 475 -13.63 -0.43 -4.16
CA PRO A 475 -12.78 0.65 -4.67
C PRO A 475 -12.27 1.58 -3.57
N SER A 476 -13.08 1.88 -2.55
CA SER A 476 -12.71 2.70 -1.37
C SER A 476 -11.56 2.13 -0.54
N TRP A 477 -11.15 0.87 -0.78
CA TRP A 477 -10.07 0.16 -0.10
C TRP A 477 -8.88 -0.17 -1.00
N GLN A 478 -8.93 0.20 -2.26
CA GLN A 478 -7.76 0.16 -3.12
C GLN A 478 -6.83 1.32 -2.78
N SER A 479 -5.54 1.09 -2.82
CA SER A 479 -4.53 2.13 -2.63
C SER A 479 -3.27 1.82 -3.42
N ASP A 480 -2.42 2.82 -3.58
CA ASP A 480 -1.11 2.70 -4.21
C ASP A 480 -0.18 1.71 -3.50
N PHE A 481 -0.31 1.56 -2.20
CA PHE A 481 0.44 0.56 -1.41
C PHE A 481 0.12 -0.88 -1.82
N GLY A 482 -1.13 -1.15 -2.14
CA GLY A 482 -1.59 -2.44 -2.59
C GLY A 482 -3.00 -2.39 -3.17
N PHE A 483 -3.12 -3.00 -4.32
CA PHE A 483 -4.38 -3.12 -5.03
C PHE A 483 -4.55 -4.50 -5.64
N SER A 484 -5.79 -4.91 -5.84
CA SER A 484 -6.15 -6.22 -6.34
C SER A 484 -7.24 -6.08 -7.40
N ASN A 485 -6.88 -6.32 -8.64
CA ASN A 485 -7.76 -6.14 -9.79
C ASN A 485 -8.21 -7.50 -10.33
N PRO A 486 -9.39 -7.61 -10.92
CA PRO A 486 -9.78 -8.75 -11.73
C PRO A 486 -8.77 -9.04 -12.82
N SER A 487 -8.57 -10.32 -13.17
CA SER A 487 -7.55 -10.65 -14.17
C SER A 487 -7.90 -11.84 -15.04
N HIS A 488 -7.19 -11.92 -16.18
CA HIS A 488 -7.15 -13.06 -17.08
C HIS A 488 -5.72 -13.58 -17.17
N THR A 489 -5.54 -14.88 -17.03
CA THR A 489 -4.23 -15.53 -17.16
C THR A 489 -4.24 -16.52 -18.29
N GLY A 490 -3.24 -16.45 -19.16
CA GLY A 490 -2.95 -17.47 -20.17
C GLY A 490 -1.68 -18.22 -19.80
N ALA A 491 -1.63 -19.51 -20.09
CA ALA A 491 -0.48 -20.35 -19.79
C ALA A 491 -0.24 -21.41 -20.85
N PHE A 492 1.02 -21.84 -20.96
CA PHE A 492 1.44 -22.98 -21.76
C PHE A 492 2.70 -23.62 -21.19
N GLY A 493 2.98 -24.84 -21.60
CA GLY A 493 4.24 -25.50 -21.19
C GLY A 493 4.31 -26.96 -21.61
N ILE A 494 5.35 -27.61 -21.09
CA ILE A 494 5.71 -28.97 -21.44
C ILE A 494 5.91 -29.83 -20.19
N SER A 495 5.69 -31.12 -20.36
CA SER A 495 6.11 -32.18 -19.42
C SER A 495 6.93 -33.20 -20.19
N TRP A 496 8.11 -33.54 -19.68
CA TRP A 496 9.03 -34.44 -20.34
C TRP A 496 9.57 -35.51 -19.37
N LYS A 497 9.19 -36.75 -19.58
CA LYS A 497 9.70 -37.88 -18.84
C LYS A 497 11.12 -38.22 -19.34
N LEU A 498 12.12 -37.66 -18.66
CA LEU A 498 13.55 -37.81 -18.99
C LEU A 498 14.03 -39.26 -18.80
N ALA A 499 13.49 -39.93 -17.77
CA ALA A 499 13.71 -41.32 -17.43
C ALA A 499 12.44 -41.89 -16.83
N ASP A 500 12.37 -43.23 -16.61
CA ASP A 500 11.16 -43.88 -16.08
C ASP A 500 10.68 -43.29 -14.74
N ARG A 501 11.58 -42.69 -13.98
CA ARG A 501 11.33 -42.13 -12.65
C ARG A 501 11.56 -40.67 -12.52
N LEU A 502 11.96 -39.98 -13.61
CA LEU A 502 12.33 -38.57 -13.59
C LEU A 502 11.55 -37.80 -14.66
N THR A 503 10.76 -36.83 -14.21
CA THR A 503 10.00 -35.93 -15.09
C THR A 503 10.46 -34.50 -14.91
N LEU A 504 10.63 -33.79 -16.01
CA LEU A 504 10.85 -32.36 -16.09
C LEU A 504 9.54 -31.70 -16.53
N ASP A 505 9.11 -30.69 -15.78
CA ASP A 505 8.03 -29.79 -16.16
C ASP A 505 8.57 -28.39 -16.38
N ALA A 506 8.12 -27.71 -17.43
CA ALA A 506 8.41 -26.30 -17.67
C ALA A 506 7.14 -25.58 -18.10
N GLY A 507 6.93 -24.40 -17.57
CA GLY A 507 5.73 -23.61 -17.81
C GLY A 507 6.00 -22.13 -17.91
N PHE A 508 5.13 -21.47 -18.67
CA PHE A 508 5.06 -20.02 -18.81
C PHE A 508 3.61 -19.60 -18.61
N SER A 509 3.41 -18.52 -17.86
CA SER A 509 2.10 -17.87 -17.77
C SER A 509 2.23 -16.36 -17.74
N ASN A 510 1.21 -15.69 -18.27
CA ASN A 510 1.09 -14.24 -18.20
C ASN A 510 -0.32 -13.87 -17.72
N THR A 511 -0.35 -12.96 -16.74
CA THR A 511 -1.58 -12.44 -16.14
C THR A 511 -1.77 -10.99 -16.56
N PHE A 512 -2.90 -10.71 -17.18
CA PHE A 512 -3.37 -9.37 -17.55
C PHE A 512 -4.45 -8.97 -16.57
N TYR A 513 -4.22 -7.92 -15.82
CA TYR A 513 -5.18 -7.36 -14.88
C TYR A 513 -6.00 -6.28 -15.56
N GLU A 514 -7.26 -6.16 -15.20
CA GLU A 514 -8.11 -5.04 -15.63
C GLU A 514 -7.65 -3.77 -14.92
N ASP A 515 -7.57 -2.65 -15.64
CA ASP A 515 -7.29 -1.36 -15.03
C ASP A 515 -8.44 -1.02 -14.10
N GLN A 516 -8.12 -0.45 -12.94
CA GLN A 516 -9.10 -0.03 -11.96
C GLN A 516 -8.93 1.45 -11.65
N GLU A 517 -10.00 2.19 -11.92
CA GLU A 517 -10.09 3.62 -11.61
C GLU A 517 -10.83 3.80 -10.29
N VAL A 518 -10.23 4.58 -9.39
CA VAL A 518 -10.78 4.89 -8.07
C VAL A 518 -10.82 6.39 -7.90
N THR A 519 -12.01 6.93 -7.59
CA THR A 519 -12.20 8.36 -7.33
C THR A 519 -11.96 8.66 -5.85
N PHE A 520 -11.12 9.63 -5.59
CA PHE A 520 -10.86 10.17 -4.25
C PHE A 520 -11.42 11.58 -4.13
N THR A 521 -11.93 11.89 -2.93
CA THR A 521 -12.41 13.24 -2.60
C THR A 521 -11.37 13.96 -1.76
N ASP A 522 -11.09 15.22 -2.11
CA ASP A 522 -10.25 16.11 -1.32
C ASP A 522 -11.10 17.25 -0.75
N PRO A 523 -10.94 17.64 0.53
CA PRO A 523 -11.78 18.68 1.12
C PRO A 523 -11.55 20.07 0.53
N ASP A 524 -10.39 20.32 -0.08
CA ASP A 524 -9.97 21.65 -0.54
C ASP A 524 -9.78 21.72 -2.07
N LEU A 525 -9.82 20.59 -2.78
CA LEU A 525 -9.57 20.46 -4.21
C LEU A 525 -10.69 19.65 -4.87
N PRO A 526 -10.83 19.72 -6.20
CA PRO A 526 -11.73 18.84 -6.93
C PRO A 526 -11.40 17.35 -6.70
N ASP A 527 -12.42 16.50 -6.80
CA ASP A 527 -12.24 15.06 -6.82
C ASP A 527 -11.24 14.67 -7.93
N TYR A 528 -10.44 13.63 -7.65
CA TYR A 528 -9.44 13.13 -8.59
C TYR A 528 -9.49 11.60 -8.66
N ASN A 529 -8.92 11.05 -9.72
CA ASN A 529 -8.87 9.61 -9.92
C ASN A 529 -7.43 9.09 -9.81
N ASP A 530 -7.28 7.92 -9.20
CA ASP A 530 -6.09 7.09 -9.34
C ASP A 530 -6.44 5.87 -10.20
N ILE A 531 -5.57 5.53 -11.15
CA ILE A 531 -5.72 4.38 -12.03
C ILE A 531 -4.65 3.34 -11.68
N TYR A 532 -5.09 2.17 -11.22
CA TYR A 532 -4.23 1.07 -10.81
C TYR A 532 -4.08 0.03 -11.92
N LYS A 533 -2.84 -0.23 -12.36
CA LYS A 533 -2.51 -1.18 -13.42
C LYS A 533 -1.49 -2.20 -12.92
N LYS A 534 -1.62 -3.45 -13.41
CA LYS A 534 -0.69 -4.51 -13.04
C LYS A 534 -0.55 -5.55 -14.16
N THR A 535 0.64 -6.12 -14.30
CA THR A 535 0.90 -7.30 -15.13
C THR A 535 1.83 -8.25 -14.39
N THR A 536 1.68 -9.56 -14.60
CA THR A 536 2.56 -10.56 -13.97
C THR A 536 2.94 -11.63 -14.99
N THR A 537 4.23 -11.89 -15.12
CA THR A 537 4.79 -12.95 -15.95
C THR A 537 5.50 -13.97 -15.07
N ASN A 538 5.21 -15.26 -15.26
CA ASN A 538 5.87 -16.35 -14.55
C ASN A 538 6.53 -17.30 -15.53
N VAL A 539 7.77 -17.71 -15.21
CA VAL A 539 8.49 -18.80 -15.86
C VAL A 539 8.82 -19.83 -14.80
N ALA A 540 8.44 -21.07 -15.02
CA ALA A 540 8.61 -22.14 -14.04
C ALA A 540 9.34 -23.34 -14.63
N VAL A 541 10.16 -23.99 -13.81
CA VAL A 541 10.78 -25.26 -14.09
C VAL A 541 10.70 -26.15 -12.84
N GLY A 542 10.57 -27.44 -13.03
CA GLY A 542 10.56 -28.39 -11.92
C GLY A 542 10.95 -29.79 -12.33
N LEU A 543 11.42 -30.53 -11.34
CA LEU A 543 11.79 -31.92 -11.47
C LEU A 543 11.00 -32.75 -10.46
N SER A 544 10.41 -33.84 -10.92
CA SER A 544 9.74 -34.84 -10.09
C SER A 544 10.45 -36.18 -10.20
N TYR A 545 10.70 -36.85 -9.07
CA TYR A 545 11.41 -38.11 -9.00
C TYR A 545 10.68 -39.10 -8.10
N SER A 546 10.54 -40.34 -8.55
CA SER A 546 9.84 -41.43 -7.83
C SER A 546 10.78 -42.58 -7.54
N ILE A 547 10.63 -43.18 -6.35
CA ILE A 547 11.35 -44.38 -5.88
C ILE A 547 10.32 -45.43 -5.45
N PHE A 548 10.20 -46.49 -6.21
CA PHE A 548 9.26 -47.60 -6.00
C PHE A 548 9.94 -48.78 -5.35
#